data_01649bc262cd6ac9d400ed907b536499
#
_entry.id   01649bc262cd6ac9d400ed907b536499
#
_cell.length_a   1.000
_cell.length_b   1.000
_cell.length_c   1.000
_cell.angle_alpha   90.00
_cell.angle_beta   90.00
_cell.angle_gamma   90.00
#
_symmetry.space_group_name_H-M   'P 1'
#
loop_
_entity.id
_entity.type
_entity.pdbx_description
1 polymer ?
#
loop_
_entity_poly.entity_id
_entity_poly.type
_entity_poly.pdbx_seq_one_letter_code
_entity_poly.pdbx_strand_id
1 'polypeptide(L)'
;LGENWRMNRTLSRFAAETLYGTGYAPATDVIGRQRVVLAPPASRGLPGEEECVGWILDPAYPLVLCVLENVRTTVENPVEAALVARLTRALRERLTDPGSGEPYPATEEGDYLFWRHGLFIVSPHHAQIGAIRTHLAGVRAWEYPPFVDTVDKMQGQEAEAVIVSYGVSDVETALGEAEFIYSRNRLNVSLTRSRAKCMVFLPRPLLEPPLDLVQNEKAAAGLRHMLDLQEFCRVHGEERTFDLGWMEGAAGVRLTVLRARKM
;
A
#
# COMPACT_ATOMS: atom_id res chain seq x y z
N LEU A 1 24.81 2.33 2.59
CA LEU A 1 24.06 3.29 1.76
C LEU A 1 23.66 4.45 2.66
N GLY A 2 24.23 5.66 2.45
CA GLY A 2 23.93 6.82 3.31
C GLY A 2 22.85 7.74 2.75
N GLU A 3 22.60 7.72 1.45
CA GLU A 3 21.68 8.67 0.81
C GLU A 3 20.59 7.96 0.02
N ASN A 4 19.38 8.54 0.10
CA ASN A 4 18.20 8.13 -0.62
C ASN A 4 17.78 9.24 -1.61
N TRP A 5 17.73 8.89 -2.89
CA TRP A 5 17.39 9.79 -3.99
C TRP A 5 15.92 9.68 -4.45
N ARG A 6 15.07 8.97 -3.68
CA ARG A 6 13.69 8.64 -4.08
C ARG A 6 12.65 9.00 -3.03
N MET A 7 12.75 8.39 -1.86
CA MET A 7 11.72 8.44 -0.83
C MET A 7 11.72 9.74 -0.06
N ASN A 8 10.56 10.23 0.32
CA ASN A 8 10.42 11.33 1.24
C ASN A 8 10.95 10.99 2.66
N ARG A 9 10.98 11.99 3.52
CA ARG A 9 11.60 11.86 4.86
C ARG A 9 10.94 10.78 5.73
N THR A 10 9.61 10.66 5.72
CA THR A 10 8.89 9.67 6.53
C THR A 10 9.21 8.24 6.08
N LEU A 11 9.14 7.96 4.78
CA LEU A 11 9.47 6.65 4.21
C LEU A 11 10.95 6.30 4.43
N SER A 12 11.84 7.26 4.22
CA SER A 12 13.29 7.09 4.49
C SER A 12 13.56 6.79 5.95
N ARG A 13 12.87 7.47 6.86
CA ARG A 13 13.07 7.27 8.31
C ARG A 13 12.65 5.88 8.73
N PHE A 14 11.50 5.39 8.25
CA PHE A 14 11.10 4.00 8.50
C PHE A 14 12.18 3.01 8.01
N ALA A 15 12.65 3.17 6.77
CA ALA A 15 13.69 2.32 6.21
C ALA A 15 15.04 2.43 6.98
N ALA A 16 15.38 3.61 7.47
CA ALA A 16 16.57 3.84 8.28
C ALA A 16 16.47 3.13 9.65
N GLU A 17 15.35 3.28 10.35
CA GLU A 17 15.16 2.70 11.68
C GLU A 17 15.09 1.17 11.65
N THR A 18 14.59 0.58 10.55
CA THR A 18 14.33 -0.87 10.50
C THR A 18 15.38 -1.68 9.71
N LEU A 19 16.12 -1.04 8.77
CA LEU A 19 16.98 -1.79 7.83
C LEU A 19 18.36 -1.19 7.57
N TYR A 20 18.45 0.13 7.32
CA TYR A 20 19.67 0.74 6.77
C TYR A 20 20.51 1.50 7.80
N GLY A 21 19.98 1.72 9.00
CA GLY A 21 20.64 2.50 10.05
C GLY A 21 20.39 4.02 9.94
N THR A 22 20.70 4.72 11.00
CA THR A 22 20.34 6.14 11.22
C THR A 22 20.97 7.13 10.24
N GLY A 23 22.01 6.72 9.50
CA GLY A 23 22.64 7.56 8.46
C GLY A 23 21.89 7.58 7.12
N TYR A 24 20.85 6.74 6.94
CA TYR A 24 20.08 6.71 5.71
C TYR A 24 19.01 7.81 5.69
N ALA A 25 19.18 8.78 4.80
CA ALA A 25 18.31 9.96 4.73
C ALA A 25 18.09 10.42 3.27
N PRO A 26 17.06 11.25 2.99
CA PRO A 26 16.90 11.88 1.68
C PRO A 26 18.13 12.72 1.32
N ALA A 27 18.62 12.55 0.09
CA ALA A 27 19.83 13.24 -0.40
C ALA A 27 19.64 14.77 -0.46
N THR A 28 18.40 15.25 -0.62
CA THR A 28 18.07 16.66 -0.66
C THR A 28 16.77 16.95 0.11
N ASP A 29 16.59 18.21 0.53
CA ASP A 29 15.34 18.66 1.14
C ASP A 29 14.14 18.58 0.18
N VAL A 30 14.37 18.74 -1.12
CA VAL A 30 13.32 18.59 -2.15
C VAL A 30 12.77 17.17 -2.13
N ILE A 31 13.63 16.16 -2.15
CA ILE A 31 13.24 14.75 -2.04
C ILE A 31 12.56 14.50 -0.70
N GLY A 32 13.14 14.99 0.40
CA GLY A 32 12.59 14.81 1.74
C GLY A 32 11.16 15.39 1.90
N ARG A 33 10.79 16.39 1.11
CA ARG A 33 9.48 17.05 1.15
C ARG A 33 8.46 16.53 0.14
N GLN A 34 8.81 15.55 -0.68
CA GLN A 34 7.88 14.96 -1.65
C GLN A 34 6.61 14.47 -0.97
N ARG A 35 5.50 14.69 -1.63
CA ARG A 35 4.17 14.24 -1.19
C ARG A 35 3.27 14.05 -2.39
N VAL A 36 2.30 13.16 -2.27
CA VAL A 36 1.20 13.11 -3.23
C VAL A 36 0.43 14.44 -3.17
N VAL A 37 0.05 14.95 -4.32
CA VAL A 37 -0.84 16.11 -4.42
C VAL A 37 -2.13 15.62 -5.05
N LEU A 38 -3.26 15.88 -4.38
CA LEU A 38 -4.56 15.40 -4.79
C LEU A 38 -5.48 16.58 -5.09
N ALA A 39 -6.02 16.63 -6.29
CA ALA A 39 -7.11 17.54 -6.63
C ALA A 39 -8.36 17.24 -5.78
N PRO A 40 -9.25 18.21 -5.57
CA PRO A 40 -10.54 17.96 -4.92
C PRO A 40 -11.31 16.84 -5.66
N PRO A 41 -12.10 16.02 -4.93
CA PRO A 41 -12.92 15.00 -5.58
C PRO A 41 -13.97 15.64 -6.49
N ALA A 42 -14.16 15.08 -7.69
CA ALA A 42 -15.13 15.57 -8.66
C ALA A 42 -16.58 15.25 -8.26
N SER A 43 -16.79 14.19 -7.48
CA SER A 43 -18.10 13.76 -6.98
C SER A 43 -17.98 13.25 -5.55
N ARG A 44 -19.05 13.30 -4.79
CA ARG A 44 -19.13 12.67 -3.48
C ARG A 44 -19.43 11.18 -3.63
N GLY A 45 -18.66 10.35 -2.93
CA GLY A 45 -18.94 8.93 -2.78
C GLY A 45 -20.00 8.63 -1.72
N LEU A 46 -20.19 7.36 -1.39
CA LEU A 46 -20.94 6.97 -0.20
C LEU A 46 -20.23 7.51 1.05
N PRO A 47 -20.97 8.01 2.08
CA PRO A 47 -20.33 8.64 3.24
C PRO A 47 -19.23 7.79 3.89
N GLY A 48 -19.44 6.49 4.08
CA GLY A 48 -18.42 5.59 4.64
C GLY A 48 -17.21 5.38 3.72
N GLU A 49 -17.44 5.32 2.39
CA GLU A 49 -16.36 5.24 1.39
C GLU A 49 -15.51 6.52 1.41
N GLU A 50 -16.15 7.68 1.34
CA GLU A 50 -15.46 8.97 1.30
C GLU A 50 -14.56 9.17 2.53
N GLU A 51 -15.09 8.81 3.70
CA GLU A 51 -14.37 8.93 4.96
C GLU A 51 -13.15 7.98 5.00
N CYS A 52 -13.35 6.70 4.69
CA CYS A 52 -12.31 5.68 4.70
C CYS A 52 -11.22 5.98 3.65
N VAL A 53 -11.62 6.20 2.39
CA VAL A 53 -10.70 6.52 1.28
C VAL A 53 -9.97 7.83 1.55
N GLY A 54 -10.67 8.86 2.02
CA GLY A 54 -10.07 10.14 2.38
C GLY A 54 -9.03 10.02 3.50
N TRP A 55 -9.30 9.19 4.50
CA TRP A 55 -8.37 8.92 5.59
C TRP A 55 -7.09 8.22 5.12
N ILE A 56 -7.22 7.21 4.25
CA ILE A 56 -6.08 6.47 3.69
C ILE A 56 -5.25 7.36 2.74
N LEU A 57 -5.92 8.15 1.89
CA LEU A 57 -5.25 8.94 0.86
C LEU A 57 -4.73 10.30 1.33
N ASP A 58 -4.98 10.72 2.56
CA ASP A 58 -4.53 12.00 3.10
C ASP A 58 -3.02 12.22 2.83
N PRO A 59 -2.65 13.29 2.10
CA PRO A 59 -1.25 13.58 1.76
C PRO A 59 -0.34 13.88 2.96
N ALA A 60 -0.91 14.18 4.12
CA ALA A 60 -0.16 14.41 5.35
C ALA A 60 0.43 13.12 5.95
N TYR A 61 0.03 11.96 5.44
CA TYR A 61 0.44 10.65 5.95
C TYR A 61 1.05 9.77 4.84
N PRO A 62 2.37 9.87 4.64
CA PRO A 62 3.07 9.15 3.57
C PRO A 62 3.10 7.63 3.72
N LEU A 63 3.09 7.11 4.94
CA LEU A 63 3.14 5.67 5.22
C LEU A 63 1.86 5.25 5.94
N VAL A 64 1.16 4.29 5.35
CA VAL A 64 -0.15 3.82 5.82
C VAL A 64 -0.17 2.30 5.88
N LEU A 65 -0.57 1.75 7.02
CA LEU A 65 -0.84 0.33 7.22
C LEU A 65 -2.35 0.14 7.38
N CYS A 66 -2.92 -0.69 6.52
CA CYS A 66 -4.33 -1.06 6.50
C CYS A 66 -4.48 -2.51 6.98
N VAL A 67 -4.99 -2.72 8.18
CA VAL A 67 -5.17 -4.05 8.78
C VAL A 67 -6.62 -4.49 8.66
N LEU A 68 -6.87 -5.52 7.82
CA LEU A 68 -8.20 -6.11 7.68
C LEU A 68 -8.47 -7.11 8.78
N GLU A 69 -9.66 -7.03 9.35
CA GLU A 69 -10.16 -7.90 10.41
C GLU A 69 -11.44 -8.61 9.96
N ASN A 70 -11.68 -9.80 10.51
CA ASN A 70 -12.86 -10.62 10.22
C ASN A 70 -12.93 -11.09 8.75
N VAL A 71 -11.79 -11.27 8.10
CA VAL A 71 -11.69 -11.90 6.77
C VAL A 71 -11.08 -13.29 6.89
N ARG A 72 -11.56 -14.23 6.06
CA ARG A 72 -11.02 -15.58 5.96
C ARG A 72 -10.81 -15.91 4.49
N THR A 73 -9.57 -15.84 4.05
CA THR A 73 -9.19 -15.99 2.65
C THR A 73 -7.85 -16.72 2.53
N THR A 74 -7.70 -17.58 1.56
CA THR A 74 -6.48 -18.37 1.34
C THR A 74 -5.42 -17.56 0.58
N VAL A 75 -5.63 -17.32 -0.72
CA VAL A 75 -4.63 -16.70 -1.61
C VAL A 75 -5.13 -15.39 -2.25
N GLU A 76 -6.42 -15.08 -2.10
CA GLU A 76 -7.03 -13.83 -2.58
C GLU A 76 -8.08 -13.34 -1.61
N ASN A 77 -8.21 -12.02 -1.50
CA ASN A 77 -9.18 -11.35 -0.65
C ASN A 77 -10.01 -10.36 -1.50
N PRO A 78 -11.25 -10.72 -1.86
CA PRO A 78 -12.09 -9.86 -2.69
C PRO A 78 -12.40 -8.51 -2.05
N VAL A 79 -12.56 -8.45 -0.72
CA VAL A 79 -12.83 -7.19 0.01
C VAL A 79 -11.61 -6.26 -0.07
N GLU A 80 -10.41 -6.81 0.16
CA GLU A 80 -9.15 -6.06 0.00
C GLU A 80 -8.99 -5.57 -1.44
N ALA A 81 -9.20 -6.46 -2.43
CA ALA A 81 -9.11 -6.12 -3.84
C ALA A 81 -10.10 -5.03 -4.25
N ALA A 82 -11.34 -5.08 -3.76
CA ALA A 82 -12.36 -4.07 -4.01
C ALA A 82 -11.97 -2.71 -3.40
N LEU A 83 -11.41 -2.69 -2.20
CA LEU A 83 -10.94 -1.46 -1.55
C LEU A 83 -9.73 -0.87 -2.29
N VAL A 84 -8.77 -1.71 -2.69
CA VAL A 84 -7.62 -1.31 -3.51
C VAL A 84 -8.08 -0.68 -4.84
N ALA A 85 -9.09 -1.27 -5.50
CA ALA A 85 -9.63 -0.71 -6.73
C ALA A 85 -10.29 0.66 -6.52
N ARG A 86 -11.00 0.89 -5.41
CA ARG A 86 -11.60 2.18 -5.06
C ARG A 86 -10.55 3.25 -4.77
N LEU A 87 -9.51 2.92 -4.01
CA LEU A 87 -8.35 3.80 -3.78
C LEU A 87 -7.66 4.16 -5.09
N THR A 88 -7.49 3.18 -5.97
CA THR A 88 -6.88 3.37 -7.29
C THR A 88 -7.71 4.30 -8.15
N ARG A 89 -9.05 4.15 -8.19
CA ARG A 89 -9.94 5.08 -8.88
C ARG A 89 -9.79 6.49 -8.34
N ALA A 90 -9.85 6.65 -7.01
CA ALA A 90 -9.70 7.96 -6.38
C ALA A 90 -8.34 8.61 -6.65
N LEU A 91 -7.26 7.83 -6.67
CA LEU A 91 -5.93 8.30 -7.06
C LEU A 91 -5.89 8.69 -8.53
N ARG A 92 -6.44 7.87 -9.43
CA ARG A 92 -6.44 8.16 -10.87
C ARG A 92 -7.19 9.44 -11.23
N GLU A 93 -8.28 9.72 -10.51
CA GLU A 93 -9.09 10.93 -10.70
C GLU A 93 -8.44 12.19 -10.12
N ARG A 94 -7.57 12.04 -9.09
CA ARG A 94 -7.16 13.17 -8.26
C ARG A 94 -5.64 13.37 -8.15
N LEU A 95 -4.84 12.33 -8.41
CA LEU A 95 -3.39 12.43 -8.29
C LEU A 95 -2.84 13.38 -9.34
N THR A 96 -2.09 14.35 -8.89
CA THR A 96 -1.41 15.32 -9.74
C THR A 96 -0.07 14.76 -10.19
N ASP A 97 0.23 14.87 -11.47
CA ASP A 97 1.55 14.56 -12.00
C ASP A 97 2.57 15.61 -11.51
N PRO A 98 3.66 15.19 -10.85
CA PRO A 98 4.66 16.12 -10.33
C PRO A 98 5.34 16.98 -11.40
N GLY A 99 5.38 16.50 -12.65
CA GLY A 99 6.02 17.20 -13.76
C GLY A 99 5.18 18.36 -14.28
N SER A 100 3.87 18.15 -14.46
CA SER A 100 2.94 19.15 -14.98
C SER A 100 2.27 19.99 -13.89
N GLY A 101 2.16 19.46 -12.68
CA GLY A 101 1.37 20.06 -11.60
C GLY A 101 -0.14 19.87 -11.73
N GLU A 102 -0.60 19.14 -12.76
CA GLU A 102 -2.02 18.91 -13.08
C GLU A 102 -2.40 17.43 -12.89
N PRO A 103 -3.67 17.10 -12.64
CA PRO A 103 -4.13 15.72 -12.64
C PRO A 103 -3.86 15.04 -13.98
N TYR A 104 -3.58 13.74 -13.94
CA TYR A 104 -3.38 12.95 -15.16
C TYR A 104 -4.62 13.06 -16.08
N PRO A 105 -4.47 13.39 -17.38
CA PRO A 105 -5.61 13.57 -18.28
C PRO A 105 -6.44 12.28 -18.40
N ALA A 106 -7.76 12.43 -18.67
CA ALA A 106 -8.68 11.29 -18.83
C ALA A 106 -8.58 10.71 -20.26
N THR A 107 -7.38 10.26 -20.64
CA THR A 107 -7.02 9.71 -21.94
C THR A 107 -6.16 8.48 -21.79
N GLU A 108 -5.94 7.72 -22.88
CA GLU A 108 -4.99 6.59 -22.92
C GLU A 108 -3.58 7.01 -22.44
N GLU A 109 -3.08 8.15 -22.93
CA GLU A 109 -1.80 8.69 -22.48
C GLU A 109 -1.79 8.99 -20.97
N GLY A 110 -2.88 9.54 -20.45
CA GLY A 110 -3.01 9.79 -19.01
C GLY A 110 -3.06 8.51 -18.19
N ASP A 111 -3.71 7.46 -18.68
CA ASP A 111 -3.67 6.14 -18.05
C ASP A 111 -2.25 5.54 -18.10
N TYR A 112 -1.57 5.65 -19.24
CA TYR A 112 -0.18 5.21 -19.40
C TYR A 112 0.75 5.92 -18.41
N LEU A 113 0.71 7.25 -18.33
CA LEU A 113 1.55 8.04 -17.43
C LEU A 113 1.23 7.75 -15.97
N PHE A 114 -0.04 7.61 -15.62
CA PHE A 114 -0.46 7.23 -14.27
C PHE A 114 0.10 5.87 -13.85
N TRP A 115 0.01 4.85 -14.71
CA TRP A 115 0.55 3.52 -14.42
C TRP A 115 2.08 3.45 -14.53
N ARG A 116 2.69 4.40 -15.22
CA ARG A 116 4.16 4.48 -15.36
C ARG A 116 4.83 5.20 -14.19
N HIS A 117 4.17 6.24 -13.64
CA HIS A 117 4.78 7.15 -12.67
C HIS A 117 3.92 7.41 -11.43
N GLY A 118 2.60 7.31 -11.53
CA GLY A 118 1.67 7.68 -10.46
C GLY A 118 1.48 6.58 -9.42
N LEU A 119 1.13 5.36 -9.87
CA LEU A 119 0.76 4.27 -8.95
C LEU A 119 1.28 2.91 -9.41
N PHE A 120 1.89 2.17 -8.48
CA PHE A 120 2.11 0.73 -8.60
C PHE A 120 1.29 -0.03 -7.57
N ILE A 121 0.71 -1.16 -7.99
CA ILE A 121 0.04 -2.11 -7.11
C ILE A 121 0.81 -3.41 -7.16
N VAL A 122 1.20 -3.92 -5.99
CA VAL A 122 1.95 -5.17 -5.89
C VAL A 122 1.29 -6.14 -4.93
N SER A 123 1.36 -7.40 -5.30
CA SER A 123 0.90 -8.50 -4.45
C SER A 123 1.86 -9.68 -4.55
N PRO A 124 2.05 -10.45 -3.47
CA PRO A 124 2.81 -11.70 -3.54
C PRO A 124 2.09 -12.76 -4.37
N HIS A 125 0.74 -12.81 -4.38
CA HIS A 125 -0.03 -13.87 -4.99
C HIS A 125 -0.68 -13.47 -6.31
N HIS A 126 -0.50 -14.32 -7.34
CA HIS A 126 -1.16 -14.12 -8.64
C HIS A 126 -2.70 -14.13 -8.57
N ALA A 127 -3.28 -14.92 -7.64
CA ALA A 127 -4.72 -14.91 -7.41
C ALA A 127 -5.19 -13.51 -6.95
N GLN A 128 -4.50 -12.90 -5.97
CA GLN A 128 -4.80 -11.54 -5.50
C GLN A 128 -4.60 -10.49 -6.62
N ILE A 129 -3.57 -10.64 -7.46
CA ILE A 129 -3.38 -9.81 -8.65
C ILE A 129 -4.57 -9.92 -9.59
N GLY A 130 -5.06 -11.14 -9.83
CA GLY A 130 -6.26 -11.41 -10.63
C GLY A 130 -7.52 -10.75 -10.06
N ALA A 131 -7.75 -10.91 -8.75
CA ALA A 131 -8.87 -10.30 -8.04
C ALA A 131 -8.82 -8.76 -8.13
N ILE A 132 -7.66 -8.14 -7.91
CA ILE A 132 -7.48 -6.69 -8.03
C ILE A 132 -7.78 -6.22 -9.46
N ARG A 133 -7.26 -6.90 -10.48
CA ARG A 133 -7.52 -6.54 -11.90
C ARG A 133 -9.01 -6.64 -12.24
N THR A 134 -9.70 -7.66 -11.74
CA THR A 134 -11.16 -7.82 -11.92
C THR A 134 -11.91 -6.64 -11.31
N HIS A 135 -11.59 -6.25 -10.08
CA HIS A 135 -12.24 -5.10 -9.43
C HIS A 135 -11.88 -3.77 -10.09
N LEU A 136 -10.64 -3.61 -10.57
CA LEU A 136 -10.23 -2.41 -11.34
C LEU A 136 -11.06 -2.26 -12.62
N ALA A 137 -11.28 -3.34 -13.35
CA ALA A 137 -12.14 -3.32 -14.55
C ALA A 137 -13.61 -2.96 -14.22
N GLY A 138 -14.07 -3.30 -13.00
CA GLY A 138 -15.41 -2.97 -12.52
C GLY A 138 -15.60 -1.50 -12.11
N VAL A 139 -14.55 -0.79 -11.73
CA VAL A 139 -14.67 0.60 -11.24
C VAL A 139 -14.50 1.65 -12.33
N ARG A 140 -13.82 1.32 -13.44
CA ARG A 140 -13.72 2.16 -14.65
C ARG A 140 -13.17 1.38 -15.83
N ALA A 141 -13.46 1.86 -17.03
CA ALA A 141 -12.73 1.43 -18.23
C ALA A 141 -11.31 2.04 -18.22
N TRP A 142 -10.30 1.19 -18.40
CA TRP A 142 -8.90 1.58 -18.50
C TRP A 142 -8.46 1.51 -19.96
N GLU A 143 -7.99 2.62 -20.51
CA GLU A 143 -7.50 2.68 -21.90
C GLU A 143 -6.06 2.15 -22.00
N TYR A 144 -5.30 2.16 -20.89
CA TYR A 144 -4.00 1.50 -20.76
C TYR A 144 -4.03 0.48 -19.63
N PRO A 145 -3.43 -0.72 -19.77
CA PRO A 145 -3.48 -1.78 -18.79
C PRO A 145 -2.93 -1.38 -17.42
N PRO A 146 -3.66 -1.64 -16.32
CA PRO A 146 -3.20 -1.37 -14.97
C PRO A 146 -1.90 -2.11 -14.61
N PHE A 147 -0.97 -1.40 -13.95
CA PHE A 147 0.20 -2.03 -13.38
C PHE A 147 -0.17 -2.67 -12.03
N VAL A 148 -0.48 -3.95 -12.09
CA VAL A 148 -0.74 -4.80 -10.92
C VAL A 148 0.08 -6.07 -11.11
N ASP A 149 1.16 -6.25 -10.35
CA ASP A 149 2.07 -7.38 -10.56
C ASP A 149 2.80 -7.76 -9.25
N THR A 150 3.70 -8.72 -9.32
CA THR A 150 4.60 -9.06 -8.22
C THR A 150 5.69 -8.01 -8.04
N VAL A 151 6.29 -7.97 -6.84
CA VAL A 151 7.35 -7.02 -6.52
C VAL A 151 8.57 -7.14 -7.45
N ASP A 152 8.83 -8.33 -7.98
CA ASP A 152 9.98 -8.60 -8.86
C ASP A 152 9.86 -7.82 -10.20
N LYS A 153 8.64 -7.55 -10.65
CA LYS A 153 8.36 -6.77 -11.87
C LYS A 153 8.57 -5.26 -11.71
N MET A 154 8.63 -4.77 -10.46
CA MET A 154 8.92 -3.34 -10.17
C MET A 154 10.43 -3.05 -10.09
N GLN A 155 11.29 -4.03 -10.24
CA GLN A 155 12.73 -3.83 -10.05
C GLN A 155 13.27 -2.72 -10.97
N GLY A 156 13.95 -1.74 -10.37
CA GLY A 156 14.46 -0.57 -11.10
C GLY A 156 13.46 0.55 -11.37
N GLN A 157 12.16 0.35 -11.08
CA GLN A 157 11.09 1.35 -11.28
C GLN A 157 10.77 2.10 -9.98
N GLU A 158 10.03 3.20 -10.09
CA GLU A 158 9.52 4.00 -8.97
C GLU A 158 8.21 4.68 -9.34
N ALA A 159 7.35 4.94 -8.35
CA ALA A 159 6.09 5.65 -8.52
C ALA A 159 5.84 6.64 -7.36
N GLU A 160 4.96 7.61 -7.58
CA GLU A 160 4.55 8.54 -6.53
C GLU A 160 3.88 7.80 -5.36
N ALA A 161 3.04 6.82 -5.67
CA ALA A 161 2.39 5.97 -4.69
C ALA A 161 2.59 4.48 -4.98
N VAL A 162 2.63 3.67 -3.93
CA VAL A 162 2.64 2.20 -4.02
C VAL A 162 1.57 1.64 -3.09
N ILE A 163 0.79 0.69 -3.60
CA ILE A 163 -0.10 -0.15 -2.81
C ILE A 163 0.50 -1.57 -2.75
N VAL A 164 0.65 -2.10 -1.54
CA VAL A 164 1.06 -3.48 -1.30
C VAL A 164 -0.15 -4.24 -0.75
N SER A 165 -0.61 -5.27 -1.45
CA SER A 165 -1.82 -6.03 -1.12
C SER A 165 -1.45 -7.49 -0.90
N TYR A 166 -1.60 -7.98 0.33
CA TYR A 166 -1.22 -9.36 0.67
C TYR A 166 -2.32 -10.38 0.36
N GLY A 167 -3.58 -10.08 0.64
CA GLY A 167 -4.74 -10.92 0.31
C GLY A 167 -4.91 -12.20 1.10
N VAL A 168 -3.87 -12.69 1.79
CA VAL A 168 -3.86 -13.94 2.57
C VAL A 168 -4.26 -13.68 4.00
N SER A 169 -5.26 -14.40 4.51
CA SER A 169 -5.63 -14.38 5.93
C SER A 169 -5.70 -15.76 6.57
N ASP A 170 -5.57 -16.81 5.77
CA ASP A 170 -5.53 -18.19 6.26
C ASP A 170 -4.16 -18.52 6.84
N VAL A 171 -4.16 -18.95 8.09
CA VAL A 171 -2.93 -19.20 8.86
C VAL A 171 -2.14 -20.38 8.31
N GLU A 172 -2.81 -21.46 7.87
CA GLU A 172 -2.15 -22.65 7.35
C GLU A 172 -1.45 -22.33 6.01
N THR A 173 -2.13 -21.59 5.12
CA THR A 173 -1.53 -21.09 3.88
C THR A 173 -0.32 -20.21 4.17
N ALA A 174 -0.44 -19.28 5.13
CA ALA A 174 0.65 -18.38 5.51
C ALA A 174 1.86 -19.13 6.09
N LEU A 175 1.64 -20.21 6.85
CA LEU A 175 2.71 -21.06 7.35
C LEU A 175 3.35 -21.89 6.25
N GLY A 176 2.56 -22.47 5.34
CA GLY A 176 3.04 -23.26 4.20
C GLY A 176 3.95 -22.45 3.26
N GLU A 177 3.72 -21.15 3.16
CA GLU A 177 4.47 -20.22 2.31
C GLU A 177 5.21 -19.13 3.11
N ALA A 178 5.61 -19.46 4.35
CA ALA A 178 6.10 -18.48 5.32
C ALA A 178 7.29 -17.64 4.81
N GLU A 179 8.31 -18.23 4.20
CA GLU A 179 9.46 -17.49 3.66
C GLU A 179 9.08 -16.57 2.49
N PHE A 180 7.99 -16.88 1.80
CA PHE A 180 7.48 -16.07 0.70
C PHE A 180 6.65 -14.89 1.21
N ILE A 181 5.66 -15.15 2.07
CA ILE A 181 4.74 -14.15 2.61
C ILE A 181 5.48 -13.20 3.56
N TYR A 182 6.29 -13.74 4.47
CA TYR A 182 7.08 -12.95 5.41
C TYR A 182 8.47 -12.57 4.86
N SER A 183 8.60 -12.38 3.55
CA SER A 183 9.84 -11.95 2.95
C SER A 183 10.10 -10.47 3.26
N ARG A 184 11.01 -10.20 4.25
CA ARG A 184 11.46 -8.85 4.57
C ARG A 184 11.95 -8.08 3.36
N ASN A 185 12.70 -8.75 2.47
CA ASN A 185 13.24 -8.12 1.28
C ASN A 185 12.15 -7.68 0.30
N ARG A 186 11.11 -8.49 0.09
CA ARG A 186 9.98 -8.13 -0.80
C ARG A 186 9.19 -6.95 -0.27
N LEU A 187 8.85 -6.95 1.01
CA LEU A 187 8.17 -5.81 1.63
C LEU A 187 9.03 -4.55 1.55
N ASN A 188 10.31 -4.64 1.87
CA ASN A 188 11.23 -3.51 1.77
C ASN A 188 11.36 -2.99 0.33
N VAL A 189 11.50 -3.86 -0.67
CA VAL A 189 11.55 -3.44 -2.07
C VAL A 189 10.26 -2.72 -2.45
N SER A 190 9.10 -3.22 -2.05
CA SER A 190 7.81 -2.56 -2.30
C SER A 190 7.74 -1.16 -1.69
N LEU A 191 8.10 -1.03 -0.41
CA LEU A 191 8.12 0.24 0.32
C LEU A 191 9.08 1.25 -0.34
N THR A 192 10.28 0.80 -0.70
CA THR A 192 11.32 1.67 -1.27
C THR A 192 11.12 2.03 -2.74
N ARG A 193 10.05 1.55 -3.40
CA ARG A 193 9.63 2.01 -4.75
C ARG A 193 8.76 3.25 -4.71
N SER A 194 8.18 3.56 -3.56
CA SER A 194 7.35 4.75 -3.41
C SER A 194 8.21 6.01 -3.20
N ARG A 195 7.86 7.09 -3.90
CA ARG A 195 8.47 8.40 -3.71
C ARG A 195 7.79 9.18 -2.59
N ALA A 196 6.47 9.19 -2.59
CA ALA A 196 5.67 10.08 -1.76
C ALA A 196 4.70 9.36 -0.83
N LYS A 197 4.13 8.21 -1.21
CA LYS A 197 3.15 7.49 -0.39
C LYS A 197 3.23 5.98 -0.56
N CYS A 198 3.19 5.24 0.55
CA CYS A 198 3.06 3.79 0.55
C CYS A 198 1.89 3.36 1.42
N MET A 199 1.04 2.49 0.89
CA MET A 199 -0.12 1.91 1.56
C MET A 199 0.03 0.39 1.56
N VAL A 200 0.11 -0.22 2.75
CA VAL A 200 0.29 -1.65 2.91
C VAL A 200 -0.97 -2.26 3.51
N PHE A 201 -1.54 -3.24 2.81
CA PHE A 201 -2.71 -4.00 3.25
C PHE A 201 -2.27 -5.34 3.80
N LEU A 202 -2.56 -5.59 5.08
CA LEU A 202 -2.25 -6.82 5.78
C LEU A 202 -3.51 -7.33 6.50
N PRO A 203 -3.98 -8.54 6.23
CA PRO A 203 -4.93 -9.20 7.12
C PRO A 203 -4.36 -9.41 8.52
N ARG A 204 -5.19 -9.22 9.56
CA ARG A 204 -4.81 -9.35 10.97
C ARG A 204 -4.02 -10.63 11.30
N PRO A 205 -4.41 -11.83 10.78
CA PRO A 205 -3.69 -13.06 11.08
C PRO A 205 -2.21 -13.06 10.67
N LEU A 206 -1.81 -12.23 9.69
CA LEU A 206 -0.39 -12.12 9.32
C LEU A 206 0.45 -11.36 10.37
N LEU A 207 -0.18 -10.53 11.19
CA LEU A 207 0.48 -9.82 12.29
C LEU A 207 0.46 -10.62 13.60
N GLU A 208 -0.37 -11.65 13.69
CA GLU A 208 -0.59 -12.49 14.87
C GLU A 208 -0.45 -13.99 14.50
N PRO A 209 0.67 -14.41 13.89
CA PRO A 209 0.83 -15.78 13.46
C PRO A 209 1.04 -16.74 14.63
N PRO A 210 0.86 -18.06 14.43
CA PRO A 210 1.21 -19.07 15.40
C PRO A 210 2.71 -19.07 15.74
N LEU A 211 3.04 -19.59 16.94
CA LEU A 211 4.42 -19.67 17.43
C LEU A 211 5.36 -20.46 16.51
N ASP A 212 4.85 -21.40 15.73
CA ASP A 212 5.63 -22.19 14.78
C ASP A 212 6.32 -21.35 13.71
N LEU A 213 5.74 -20.20 13.36
CA LEU A 213 6.38 -19.26 12.42
C LEU A 213 7.72 -18.76 12.94
N VAL A 214 7.84 -18.54 14.24
CA VAL A 214 9.05 -17.98 14.87
C VAL A 214 10.24 -18.93 14.80
N GLN A 215 10.00 -20.24 14.58
CA GLN A 215 11.06 -21.22 14.38
C GLN A 215 11.76 -21.07 13.03
N ASN A 216 11.12 -20.44 12.05
CA ASN A 216 11.74 -20.08 10.78
C ASN A 216 12.36 -18.69 10.88
N GLU A 217 13.69 -18.60 10.97
CA GLU A 217 14.42 -17.33 11.15
C GLU A 217 14.11 -16.28 10.08
N LYS A 218 13.96 -16.70 8.82
CA LYS A 218 13.66 -15.76 7.72
C LYS A 218 12.25 -15.20 7.83
N ALA A 219 11.27 -16.07 8.13
CA ALA A 219 9.89 -15.67 8.32
C ALA A 219 9.74 -14.80 9.58
N ALA A 220 10.42 -15.15 10.67
CA ALA A 220 10.47 -14.34 11.89
C ALA A 220 11.04 -12.93 11.65
N ALA A 221 12.09 -12.82 10.83
CA ALA A 221 12.65 -11.52 10.45
C ALA A 221 11.67 -10.67 9.61
N GLY A 222 10.89 -11.32 8.75
CA GLY A 222 9.85 -10.66 7.96
C GLY A 222 8.65 -10.22 8.82
N LEU A 223 8.19 -11.09 9.74
CA LEU A 223 7.17 -10.74 10.71
C LEU A 223 7.60 -9.53 11.55
N ARG A 224 8.83 -9.54 12.07
CA ARG A 224 9.36 -8.39 12.82
C ARG A 224 9.26 -7.11 12.00
N HIS A 225 9.63 -7.14 10.72
CA HIS A 225 9.55 -5.96 9.86
C HIS A 225 8.11 -5.48 9.61
N MET A 226 7.11 -6.39 9.55
CA MET A 226 5.69 -6.03 9.52
C MET A 226 5.23 -5.40 10.84
N LEU A 227 5.68 -5.93 11.98
CA LEU A 227 5.38 -5.37 13.31
C LEU A 227 6.09 -4.01 13.53
N ASP A 228 7.31 -3.86 13.04
CA ASP A 228 8.03 -2.57 13.05
C ASP A 228 7.26 -1.51 12.24
N LEU A 229 6.65 -1.88 11.10
CA LEU A 229 5.78 -1.00 10.32
C LEU A 229 4.54 -0.58 11.12
N GLN A 230 3.91 -1.52 11.80
CA GLN A 230 2.74 -1.24 12.64
C GLN A 230 3.12 -0.29 13.78
N GLU A 231 4.21 -0.57 14.48
CA GLU A 231 4.67 0.26 15.61
C GLU A 231 5.11 1.65 15.15
N PHE A 232 5.83 1.74 14.03
CA PHE A 232 6.22 3.03 13.45
C PHE A 232 5.00 3.90 13.13
N CYS A 233 3.97 3.34 12.50
CA CYS A 233 2.73 4.07 12.22
C CYS A 233 2.00 4.49 13.50
N ARG A 234 2.02 3.64 14.55
CA ARG A 234 1.39 3.94 15.85
C ARG A 234 2.12 5.06 16.58
N VAL A 235 3.45 5.00 16.65
CA VAL A 235 4.27 5.99 17.38
C VAL A 235 4.28 7.35 16.70
N HIS A 236 4.30 7.37 15.36
CA HIS A 236 4.48 8.59 14.59
C HIS A 236 3.19 9.13 13.95
N GLY A 237 2.03 8.62 14.37
CA GLY A 237 0.81 9.04 13.70
C GLY A 237 -0.48 8.77 14.42
N GLU A 238 -1.45 8.24 13.71
CA GLU A 238 -2.83 8.08 14.17
C GLU A 238 -3.37 6.72 13.74
N GLU A 239 -4.33 6.22 14.52
CA GLU A 239 -5.04 4.97 14.25
C GLU A 239 -6.55 5.23 14.23
N ARG A 240 -7.26 4.61 13.27
CA ARG A 240 -8.71 4.63 13.20
C ARG A 240 -9.26 3.35 12.58
N THR A 241 -10.37 2.86 13.13
CA THR A 241 -11.08 1.69 12.61
C THR A 241 -12.33 2.11 11.85
N PHE A 242 -12.55 1.51 10.68
CA PHE A 242 -13.70 1.68 9.80
C PHE A 242 -14.48 0.37 9.68
N ASP A 243 -15.80 0.44 9.69
CA ASP A 243 -16.65 -0.66 9.24
C ASP A 243 -16.77 -0.58 7.71
N LEU A 244 -16.52 -1.70 7.04
CA LEU A 244 -16.58 -1.77 5.57
C LEU A 244 -17.93 -2.23 5.03
N GLY A 245 -18.97 -2.34 5.87
CA GLY A 245 -20.30 -2.78 5.49
C GLY A 245 -20.99 -1.96 4.37
N TRP A 246 -20.43 -0.81 4.02
CA TRP A 246 -20.84 -0.04 2.83
C TRP A 246 -20.35 -0.64 1.51
N MET A 247 -19.41 -1.60 1.55
CA MET A 247 -18.96 -2.36 0.39
C MET A 247 -19.74 -3.68 0.28
N GLU A 248 -20.09 -4.06 -0.95
CA GLU A 248 -20.69 -5.36 -1.23
C GLU A 248 -19.75 -6.50 -0.77
N GLY A 249 -20.32 -7.49 -0.08
CA GLY A 249 -19.59 -8.65 0.43
C GLY A 249 -18.69 -8.38 1.65
N ALA A 250 -18.70 -7.16 2.20
CA ALA A 250 -17.85 -6.77 3.34
C ALA A 250 -18.62 -6.62 4.67
N ALA A 251 -19.81 -7.22 4.80
CA ALA A 251 -20.58 -7.17 6.04
C ALA A 251 -19.78 -7.74 7.22
N GLY A 252 -19.61 -6.96 8.30
CA GLY A 252 -18.85 -7.34 9.48
C GLY A 252 -17.32 -7.29 9.33
N VAL A 253 -16.80 -6.93 8.16
CA VAL A 253 -15.37 -6.69 7.96
C VAL A 253 -15.01 -5.31 8.49
N ARG A 254 -13.94 -5.26 9.28
CA ARG A 254 -13.37 -4.01 9.79
C ARG A 254 -12.01 -3.76 9.19
N LEU A 255 -11.68 -2.49 9.04
CA LEU A 255 -10.39 -2.02 8.59
C LEU A 255 -9.80 -1.08 9.64
N THR A 256 -8.74 -1.50 10.29
CA THR A 256 -7.94 -0.62 11.16
C THR A 256 -6.83 0.01 10.33
N VAL A 257 -6.85 1.33 10.21
CA VAL A 257 -5.86 2.11 9.46
C VAL A 257 -4.94 2.82 10.44
N LEU A 258 -3.66 2.46 10.40
CA LEU A 258 -2.58 3.16 11.10
C LEU A 258 -1.80 3.97 10.06
N ARG A 259 -1.51 5.24 10.36
CA ARG A 259 -0.87 6.13 9.39
C ARG A 259 0.17 7.02 10.04
N ALA A 260 1.40 7.02 9.54
CA ALA A 260 2.47 7.86 10.02
C ALA A 260 2.44 9.24 9.37
N ARG A 261 2.51 10.28 10.20
CA ARG A 261 2.48 11.68 9.78
C ARG A 261 3.77 12.05 9.04
N LYS A 262 3.65 12.99 8.15
CA LYS A 262 4.79 13.63 7.49
C LYS A 262 5.73 14.29 8.51
N MET A 263 7.01 13.95 8.41
CA MET A 263 8.11 14.46 9.24
C MET A 263 8.88 15.57 8.52
#